data_61daa255b15452138dd837a94e09587c
#
_entry.id   61daa255b15452138dd837a94e09587c
#
_cell.length_a   1.000
_cell.length_b   1.000
_cell.length_c   1.000
_cell.angle_alpha   90.00
_cell.angle_beta   90.00
_cell.angle_gamma   90.00
#
_symmetry.space_group_name_H-M   'P 1'
#
loop_
_entity.id
_entity.type
_entity.pdbx_description
1 polymer ?
#
loop_
_entity_poly.entity_id
_entity_poly.type
_entity_poly.pdbx_seq_one_letter_code
_entity_poly.pdbx_strand_id
1 'polypeptide(L)'
;MAPLFPGCLSPYIQAVTLPDPLLVFDRAVLRHRRDRAARGWAQRSFLKREIAERLVERLDDVRRTFPLALDLGCHGDEIATALGSRRPVSELVRSDLGFDFASRAGGPAVVADEEALPFAAGRFDLVLSAMTLHWVNDLPGTLIQIARILKPDGLFLGAMLGGSTLWQLRQALAAAESEVEGGLSPRVSPFAELGDAAALLQRAGFALPVADSDTIDVEYENALALMHELGAMGEANLVGERRRSFSRRATLLRAAEIYAERFAAPSRRVTASFEVLFLHGWAPHGSQPKPLRPGAARHRLAAALGTTEISTGVKVERN
;
A
#
# COMPACT_ATOMS: atom_id res chain seq x y z
N MET A 1 31.75 0.93 -8.65
CA MET A 1 30.28 1.14 -8.66
C MET A 1 29.68 0.18 -9.66
N ALA A 2 28.94 -0.83 -9.24
CA ALA A 2 28.23 -1.69 -10.17
C ALA A 2 27.07 -0.90 -10.80
N PRO A 3 26.76 -1.06 -12.09
CA PRO A 3 25.71 -0.31 -12.77
C PRO A 3 24.34 -0.56 -12.12
N LEU A 4 23.54 0.50 -12.03
CA LEU A 4 22.16 0.47 -11.50
C LEU A 4 21.22 -0.40 -12.34
N PHE A 5 21.56 -0.66 -13.62
CA PHE A 5 20.71 -1.37 -14.55
C PHE A 5 21.47 -2.55 -15.18
N PRO A 6 20.93 -3.76 -15.20
CA PRO A 6 21.44 -4.82 -16.04
C PRO A 6 21.16 -4.47 -17.51
N GLY A 7 22.18 -4.54 -18.32
CA GLY A 7 22.31 -4.21 -19.74
C GLY A 7 21.06 -4.12 -20.60
N CYS A 8 21.16 -3.19 -21.51
CA CYS A 8 20.36 -2.85 -22.68
C CYS A 8 19.03 -3.57 -22.92
N LEU A 9 17.98 -2.77 -22.95
CA LEU A 9 16.60 -3.02 -23.32
C LEU A 9 16.47 -3.94 -24.56
N SER A 10 15.84 -5.08 -24.37
CA SER A 10 15.20 -5.80 -25.46
C SER A 10 13.93 -5.04 -25.88
N PRO A 11 13.72 -4.71 -27.15
CA PRO A 11 12.55 -3.93 -27.59
C PRO A 11 11.25 -4.74 -27.76
N TYR A 12 11.12 -5.87 -27.12
CA TYR A 12 9.94 -6.75 -27.23
C TYR A 12 9.27 -7.00 -25.89
N ILE A 13 8.61 -5.96 -25.33
CA ILE A 13 7.42 -6.20 -24.53
C ILE A 13 6.23 -5.83 -25.43
N GLN A 14 5.85 -6.75 -26.31
CA GLN A 14 4.49 -6.72 -26.86
C GLN A 14 3.54 -7.03 -25.71
N ALA A 15 2.70 -6.05 -25.40
CA ALA A 15 1.57 -6.24 -24.51
C ALA A 15 0.72 -7.41 -25.08
N VAL A 16 0.74 -8.53 -24.40
CA VAL A 16 -0.22 -9.61 -24.65
C VAL A 16 -1.58 -9.10 -24.21
N THR A 17 -2.36 -8.60 -25.15
CA THR A 17 -3.76 -8.19 -24.96
C THR A 17 -4.67 -9.43 -25.00
N LEU A 18 -4.60 -10.27 -23.98
CA LEU A 18 -5.68 -11.17 -23.64
C LEU A 18 -6.40 -10.55 -22.42
N PRO A 19 -7.75 -10.58 -22.36
CA PRO A 19 -8.44 -10.29 -21.13
C PRO A 19 -8.10 -11.44 -20.17
N ASP A 20 -7.04 -11.23 -19.40
CA ASP A 20 -6.68 -12.13 -18.33
C ASP A 20 -7.71 -11.93 -17.21
N PRO A 21 -8.53 -12.95 -16.87
CA PRO A 21 -9.53 -12.85 -15.81
C PRO A 21 -8.91 -12.55 -14.44
N LEU A 22 -7.58 -12.60 -14.32
CA LEU A 22 -6.83 -12.25 -13.12
C LEU A 22 -6.53 -10.74 -13.02
N LEU A 23 -6.75 -9.95 -14.07
CA LEU A 23 -6.51 -8.51 -14.04
C LEU A 23 -7.72 -7.77 -13.44
N VAL A 24 -7.63 -7.43 -12.18
CA VAL A 24 -8.67 -6.65 -11.48
C VAL A 24 -8.60 -5.17 -11.88
N PHE A 25 -7.39 -4.60 -11.98
CA PHE A 25 -7.15 -3.18 -12.19
C PHE A 25 -6.61 -2.88 -13.59
N ASP A 26 -7.11 -1.79 -14.17
CA ASP A 26 -6.67 -1.25 -15.46
C ASP A 26 -5.42 -0.37 -15.26
N ARG A 27 -4.23 -1.00 -15.36
CA ARG A 27 -2.91 -0.35 -15.17
C ARG A 27 -2.63 0.77 -16.17
N ALA A 28 -3.15 0.66 -17.39
CA ALA A 28 -2.99 1.71 -18.40
C ALA A 28 -3.76 2.98 -17.99
N VAL A 29 -4.98 2.82 -17.48
CA VAL A 29 -5.77 3.94 -16.95
C VAL A 29 -5.12 4.51 -15.69
N LEU A 30 -4.56 3.67 -14.82
CA LEU A 30 -3.82 4.15 -13.64
C LEU A 30 -2.67 5.07 -14.04
N ARG A 31 -1.83 4.67 -15.02
CA ARG A 31 -0.72 5.50 -15.52
C ARG A 31 -1.21 6.88 -15.97
N HIS A 32 -2.24 6.93 -16.81
CA HIS A 32 -2.80 8.21 -17.28
C HIS A 32 -3.37 9.07 -16.15
N ARG A 33 -3.97 8.45 -15.12
CA ARG A 33 -4.50 9.18 -13.96
C ARG A 33 -3.38 9.75 -13.11
N ARG A 34 -2.29 8.99 -12.89
CA ARG A 34 -1.10 9.47 -12.19
C ARG A 34 -0.47 10.65 -12.91
N ASP A 35 -0.24 10.57 -14.22
CA ASP A 35 0.29 11.69 -15.02
C ASP A 35 -0.59 12.94 -14.91
N ARG A 36 -1.92 12.76 -14.89
CA ARG A 36 -2.85 13.88 -14.70
C ARG A 36 -2.77 14.45 -13.28
N ALA A 37 -2.75 13.60 -12.27
CA ALA A 37 -2.68 13.98 -10.85
C ALA A 37 -1.41 14.76 -10.51
N ALA A 38 -0.29 14.43 -11.16
CA ALA A 38 1.01 15.07 -10.93
C ALA A 38 0.99 16.60 -11.07
N ARG A 39 0.11 17.15 -11.91
CA ARG A 39 0.03 18.61 -12.17
C ARG A 39 -0.52 19.42 -10.99
N GLY A 40 -1.33 18.81 -10.12
CA GLY A 40 -1.93 19.47 -8.96
C GLY A 40 -1.64 18.75 -7.64
N TRP A 41 -0.60 17.92 -7.62
CA TRP A 41 -0.34 16.98 -6.55
C TRP A 41 -0.09 17.66 -5.20
N ALA A 42 0.69 18.74 -5.16
CA ALA A 42 1.04 19.43 -3.92
C ALA A 42 -0.17 19.87 -3.06
N GLN A 43 -1.30 20.19 -3.71
CA GLN A 43 -2.53 20.59 -3.02
C GLN A 43 -3.40 19.39 -2.60
N ARG A 44 -3.06 18.17 -3.06
CA ARG A 44 -3.90 16.96 -2.91
C ARG A 44 -3.17 15.79 -2.27
N SER A 45 -1.90 15.96 -1.94
CA SER A 45 -1.04 14.91 -1.39
C SER A 45 -1.25 14.67 0.11
N PHE A 46 -2.24 15.31 0.75
CA PHE A 46 -2.40 15.28 2.22
C PHE A 46 -2.49 13.86 2.78
N LEU A 47 -3.28 12.97 2.13
CA LEU A 47 -3.44 11.60 2.57
C LEU A 47 -2.13 10.82 2.44
N LYS A 48 -1.45 10.95 1.29
CA LYS A 48 -0.16 10.29 1.10
C LYS A 48 0.90 10.84 2.05
N ARG A 49 0.90 12.12 2.35
CA ARG A 49 1.81 12.74 3.32
C ARG A 49 1.60 12.15 4.72
N GLU A 50 0.38 12.11 5.18
CA GLU A 50 0.03 11.51 6.48
C GLU A 50 0.46 10.03 6.56
N ILE A 51 0.19 9.26 5.49
CA ILE A 51 0.59 7.85 5.41
C ILE A 51 2.11 7.72 5.35
N ALA A 52 2.81 8.57 4.61
CA ALA A 52 4.27 8.56 4.52
C ALA A 52 4.93 8.88 5.86
N GLU A 53 4.39 9.84 6.63
CA GLU A 53 4.86 10.17 7.98
C GLU A 53 4.71 8.97 8.92
N ARG A 54 3.53 8.36 8.98
CA ARG A 54 3.29 7.15 9.79
C ARG A 54 4.14 5.96 9.36
N LEU A 55 4.40 5.81 8.05
CA LEU A 55 5.27 4.75 7.54
C LEU A 55 6.72 4.97 7.97
N VAL A 56 7.23 6.19 7.87
CA VAL A 56 8.61 6.53 8.23
C VAL A 56 8.83 6.49 9.75
N GLU A 57 7.83 6.83 10.56
CA GLU A 57 7.88 6.69 12.03
C GLU A 57 8.21 5.25 12.46
N ARG A 58 7.79 4.23 11.71
CA ARG A 58 8.15 2.83 11.99
C ARG A 58 9.65 2.53 11.87
N LEU A 59 10.42 3.41 11.23
CA LEU A 59 11.89 3.33 11.23
C LEU A 59 12.51 3.79 12.56
N ASP A 60 11.78 4.49 13.44
CA ASP A 60 12.32 5.03 14.68
C ASP A 60 12.78 3.93 15.65
N ASP A 61 12.17 2.75 15.58
CA ASP A 61 12.55 1.57 16.33
C ASP A 61 13.70 0.77 15.70
N VAL A 62 14.12 1.13 14.47
CA VAL A 62 15.14 0.41 13.72
C VAL A 62 16.50 1.09 13.84
N ARG A 63 17.43 0.46 14.58
CA ARG A 63 18.80 0.99 14.80
C ARG A 63 19.74 0.64 13.65
N ARG A 64 19.40 1.06 12.43
CA ARG A 64 20.22 0.79 11.23
C ARG A 64 20.31 2.01 10.33
N THR A 65 21.38 2.06 9.54
CA THR A 65 21.53 3.00 8.42
C THR A 65 21.16 2.30 7.12
N PHE A 66 20.57 3.04 6.20
CA PHE A 66 20.16 2.55 4.89
C PHE A 66 20.81 3.41 3.80
N PRO A 67 22.07 3.08 3.41
CA PRO A 67 22.82 3.90 2.44
C PRO A 67 22.08 4.12 1.12
N LEU A 68 21.37 3.10 0.62
CA LEU A 68 20.62 3.18 -0.62
C LEU A 68 19.17 2.70 -0.40
N ALA A 69 18.22 3.61 -0.55
CA ALA A 69 16.80 3.31 -0.44
C ALA A 69 16.08 3.48 -1.78
N LEU A 70 14.97 2.76 -1.95
CA LEU A 70 14.01 2.91 -3.05
C LEU A 70 12.68 3.43 -2.49
N ASP A 71 12.14 4.49 -3.07
CA ASP A 71 10.76 4.93 -2.93
C ASP A 71 9.96 4.41 -4.13
N LEU A 72 9.17 3.36 -3.90
CA LEU A 72 8.40 2.64 -4.91
C LEU A 72 6.99 3.20 -5.01
N GLY A 73 6.65 3.81 -6.15
CA GLY A 73 5.42 4.57 -6.34
C GLY A 73 5.50 5.92 -5.63
N CYS A 74 6.53 6.69 -5.96
CA CYS A 74 6.89 7.89 -5.20
C CYS A 74 5.83 8.99 -5.23
N HIS A 75 5.09 9.14 -6.34
CA HIS A 75 4.23 10.29 -6.63
C HIS A 75 5.03 11.59 -6.49
N GLY A 76 4.95 12.28 -5.34
CA GLY A 76 5.71 13.49 -5.04
C GLY A 76 6.98 13.23 -4.21
N ASP A 77 7.17 14.05 -3.21
CA ASP A 77 8.31 14.03 -2.29
C ASP A 77 7.93 13.65 -0.85
N GLU A 78 6.75 13.07 -0.65
CA GLU A 78 6.20 12.81 0.67
C GLU A 78 7.10 11.89 1.51
N ILE A 79 7.59 10.78 0.93
CA ILE A 79 8.54 9.88 1.60
C ILE A 79 9.87 10.60 1.87
N ALA A 80 10.39 11.35 0.89
CA ALA A 80 11.64 12.09 1.07
C ALA A 80 11.51 13.17 2.17
N THR A 81 10.37 13.84 2.20
CA THR A 81 10.07 14.86 3.23
C THR A 81 9.94 14.22 4.61
N ALA A 82 9.22 13.12 4.73
CA ALA A 82 9.06 12.39 5.99
C ALA A 82 10.39 11.82 6.51
N LEU A 83 11.24 11.30 5.62
CA LEU A 83 12.59 10.86 5.96
C LEU A 83 13.43 12.02 6.50
N GLY A 84 13.43 13.19 5.84
CA GLY A 84 14.06 14.43 6.28
C GLY A 84 15.35 14.24 7.06
N SER A 85 15.43 14.86 8.23
CA SER A 85 16.56 14.73 9.16
C SER A 85 16.47 13.48 10.07
N ARG A 86 15.38 12.71 10.02
CA ARG A 86 15.15 11.59 10.97
C ARG A 86 16.06 10.40 10.70
N ARG A 87 16.45 10.15 9.43
CA ARG A 87 17.19 8.93 9.06
C ARG A 87 18.36 9.18 8.11
N PRO A 88 19.46 8.50 8.33
CA PRO A 88 20.61 8.56 7.43
C PRO A 88 20.39 7.67 6.21
N VAL A 89 19.47 8.05 5.33
CA VAL A 89 19.41 7.53 3.97
C VAL A 89 20.31 8.41 3.12
N SER A 90 21.41 7.83 2.60
CA SER A 90 22.38 8.62 1.84
C SER A 90 21.90 8.90 0.43
N GLU A 91 21.24 7.93 -0.19
CA GLU A 91 20.72 8.02 -1.55
C GLU A 91 19.31 7.44 -1.60
N LEU A 92 18.36 8.20 -2.13
CA LEU A 92 16.97 7.77 -2.35
C LEU A 92 16.69 7.75 -3.86
N VAL A 93 16.57 6.54 -4.41
CA VAL A 93 16.08 6.34 -5.77
C VAL A 93 14.57 6.34 -5.74
N ARG A 94 13.94 7.06 -6.67
CA ARG A 94 12.48 7.12 -6.79
C ARG A 94 12.02 6.36 -8.00
N SER A 95 10.87 5.70 -7.91
CA SER A 95 10.23 5.09 -9.06
C SER A 95 8.73 5.35 -9.05
N ASP A 96 8.15 5.56 -10.22
CA ASP A 96 6.71 5.68 -10.38
C ASP A 96 6.28 5.13 -11.74
N LEU A 97 5.04 4.62 -11.81
CA LEU A 97 4.41 4.19 -13.04
C LEU A 97 4.13 5.38 -13.98
N GLY A 98 3.81 6.56 -13.42
CA GLY A 98 3.54 7.80 -14.13
C GLY A 98 4.85 8.53 -14.48
N PHE A 99 5.00 8.88 -15.76
CA PHE A 99 6.16 9.66 -16.24
C PHE A 99 6.23 11.03 -15.57
N ASP A 100 5.09 11.73 -15.44
CA ASP A 100 5.04 13.08 -14.89
C ASP A 100 5.47 13.12 -13.42
N PHE A 101 5.20 12.10 -12.63
CA PHE A 101 5.71 11.97 -11.26
C PHE A 101 7.22 11.67 -11.25
N ALA A 102 7.65 10.65 -11.97
CA ALA A 102 9.06 10.28 -12.01
C ALA A 102 9.94 11.43 -12.53
N SER A 103 9.49 12.19 -13.53
CA SER A 103 10.26 13.31 -14.10
C SER A 103 10.36 14.53 -13.18
N ARG A 104 9.43 14.69 -12.23
CA ARG A 104 9.41 15.79 -11.24
C ARG A 104 10.07 15.41 -9.92
N ALA A 105 10.41 14.14 -9.73
CA ALA A 105 11.07 13.69 -8.54
C ALA A 105 12.44 14.35 -8.39
N GLY A 106 12.73 14.92 -7.24
CA GLY A 106 14.02 15.54 -6.95
C GLY A 106 15.09 14.47 -6.71
N GLY A 107 15.98 14.21 -7.69
CA GLY A 107 17.06 13.22 -7.57
C GLY A 107 16.92 12.04 -8.55
N PRO A 108 17.62 10.92 -8.31
CA PRO A 108 17.56 9.76 -9.19
C PRO A 108 16.15 9.19 -9.26
N ALA A 109 15.58 9.10 -10.47
CA ALA A 109 14.23 8.61 -10.68
C ALA A 109 14.12 7.70 -11.91
N VAL A 110 13.18 6.75 -11.86
CA VAL A 110 12.93 5.77 -12.91
C VAL A 110 11.43 5.63 -13.13
N VAL A 111 10.99 5.65 -14.39
CA VAL A 111 9.63 5.21 -14.72
C VAL A 111 9.61 3.70 -14.71
N ALA A 112 8.89 3.11 -13.77
CA ALA A 112 8.84 1.66 -13.61
C ALA A 112 7.45 1.22 -13.17
N ASP A 113 7.05 0.03 -13.64
CA ASP A 113 5.85 -0.65 -13.16
C ASP A 113 6.19 -1.45 -11.91
N GLU A 114 5.37 -1.34 -10.87
CA GLU A 114 5.52 -2.09 -9.63
C GLU A 114 5.43 -3.61 -9.85
N GLU A 115 4.72 -4.04 -10.92
CA GLU A 115 4.61 -5.44 -11.32
C GLU A 115 5.84 -5.95 -12.09
N ALA A 116 6.75 -5.05 -12.54
CA ALA A 116 7.95 -5.39 -13.31
C ALA A 116 9.13 -4.49 -12.93
N LEU A 117 9.73 -4.75 -11.77
CA LEU A 117 10.80 -3.92 -11.21
C LEU A 117 12.11 -4.07 -11.99
N PRO A 118 12.65 -2.99 -12.62
CA PRO A 118 13.83 -3.04 -13.45
C PRO A 118 15.15 -2.96 -12.67
N PHE A 119 15.16 -3.49 -11.44
CA PHE A 119 16.33 -3.39 -10.56
C PHE A 119 17.02 -4.74 -10.39
N ALA A 120 18.35 -4.68 -10.24
CA ALA A 120 19.17 -5.86 -9.96
C ALA A 120 18.86 -6.42 -8.56
N ALA A 121 19.01 -7.72 -8.39
CA ALA A 121 18.86 -8.39 -7.09
C ALA A 121 19.90 -7.84 -6.08
N GLY A 122 19.50 -7.76 -4.82
CA GLY A 122 20.38 -7.36 -3.71
C GLY A 122 20.92 -5.93 -3.83
N ARG A 123 20.12 -5.02 -4.39
CA ARG A 123 20.58 -3.64 -4.66
C ARG A 123 20.32 -2.67 -3.50
N PHE A 124 19.17 -2.74 -2.87
CA PHE A 124 18.69 -1.75 -1.92
C PHE A 124 18.83 -2.22 -0.47
N ASP A 125 19.14 -1.29 0.43
CA ASP A 125 19.15 -1.52 1.86
C ASP A 125 17.74 -1.37 2.45
N LEU A 126 16.92 -0.50 1.83
CA LEU A 126 15.55 -0.19 2.23
C LEU A 126 14.66 -0.02 0.99
N VAL A 127 13.46 -0.57 1.03
CA VAL A 127 12.40 -0.25 0.07
C VAL A 127 11.22 0.31 0.85
N LEU A 128 10.77 1.50 0.47
CA LEU A 128 9.60 2.18 1.00
C LEU A 128 8.53 2.24 -0.09
N SER A 129 7.28 2.03 0.25
CA SER A 129 6.16 2.18 -0.69
C SER A 129 4.93 2.71 0.04
N ALA A 130 4.40 3.85 -0.38
CA ALA A 130 3.20 4.44 0.19
C ALA A 130 2.13 4.65 -0.88
N MET A 131 0.90 4.19 -0.61
CA MET A 131 -0.28 4.37 -1.46
C MET A 131 -0.10 3.94 -2.92
N THR A 132 0.50 2.76 -3.14
CA THR A 132 0.73 2.27 -4.51
C THR A 132 0.37 0.80 -4.68
N LEU A 133 0.69 -0.05 -3.70
CA LEU A 133 0.57 -1.50 -3.81
C LEU A 133 -0.88 -1.99 -3.92
N HIS A 134 -1.86 -1.23 -3.50
CA HIS A 134 -3.28 -1.57 -3.62
C HIS A 134 -3.82 -1.51 -5.06
N TRP A 135 -3.04 -1.00 -6.00
CA TRP A 135 -3.37 -1.00 -7.43
C TRP A 135 -2.68 -2.10 -8.24
N VAL A 136 -1.92 -2.95 -7.58
CA VAL A 136 -1.16 -4.03 -8.21
C VAL A 136 -2.05 -5.26 -8.38
N ASN A 137 -2.08 -5.85 -9.59
CA ASN A 137 -2.84 -7.07 -9.87
C ASN A 137 -2.14 -8.30 -9.30
N ASP A 138 -0.81 -8.41 -9.50
CA ASP A 138 0.02 -9.48 -8.94
C ASP A 138 0.80 -8.97 -7.71
N LEU A 139 0.08 -8.72 -6.62
CA LEU A 139 0.71 -8.32 -5.36
C LEU A 139 1.69 -9.36 -4.82
N PRO A 140 1.40 -10.68 -4.86
CA PRO A 140 2.38 -11.71 -4.49
C PRO A 140 3.68 -11.63 -5.28
N GLY A 141 3.60 -11.53 -6.61
CA GLY A 141 4.76 -11.40 -7.49
C GLY A 141 5.54 -10.11 -7.25
N THR A 142 4.86 -9.01 -7.01
CA THR A 142 5.48 -7.73 -6.64
C THR A 142 6.25 -7.82 -5.33
N LEU A 143 5.68 -8.42 -4.30
CA LEU A 143 6.36 -8.61 -3.01
C LEU A 143 7.60 -9.52 -3.14
N ILE A 144 7.55 -10.57 -3.97
CA ILE A 144 8.71 -11.42 -4.29
C ILE A 144 9.80 -10.58 -5.00
N GLN A 145 9.43 -9.71 -5.94
CA GLN A 145 10.38 -8.83 -6.62
C GLN A 145 11.00 -7.84 -5.64
N ILE A 146 10.22 -7.27 -4.71
CA ILE A 146 10.74 -6.39 -3.66
C ILE A 146 11.75 -7.14 -2.77
N ALA A 147 11.41 -8.36 -2.32
CA ALA A 147 12.34 -9.18 -1.53
C ALA A 147 13.64 -9.48 -2.30
N ARG A 148 13.57 -9.73 -3.62
CA ARG A 148 14.73 -10.00 -4.48
C ARG A 148 15.65 -8.79 -4.64
N ILE A 149 15.13 -7.58 -4.77
CA ILE A 149 15.95 -6.38 -4.98
C ILE A 149 16.57 -5.85 -3.69
N LEU A 150 16.06 -6.29 -2.52
CA LEU A 150 16.66 -6.01 -1.23
C LEU A 150 17.96 -6.79 -1.04
N LYS A 151 18.96 -6.17 -0.42
CA LYS A 151 20.14 -6.86 0.10
C LYS A 151 19.74 -7.85 1.20
N PRO A 152 20.54 -8.90 1.45
CA PRO A 152 20.34 -9.72 2.64
C PRO A 152 20.23 -8.84 3.89
N ASP A 153 19.22 -9.07 4.72
CA ASP A 153 18.90 -8.24 5.89
C ASP A 153 18.49 -6.78 5.55
N GLY A 154 18.07 -6.53 4.30
CA GLY A 154 17.44 -5.27 3.90
C GLY A 154 15.99 -5.22 4.37
N LEU A 155 15.45 -4.02 4.51
CA LEU A 155 14.11 -3.79 5.07
C LEU A 155 13.13 -3.35 3.98
N PHE A 156 11.93 -3.92 4.00
CA PHE A 156 10.75 -3.42 3.29
C PHE A 156 9.76 -2.81 4.28
N LEU A 157 9.29 -1.61 3.97
CA LEU A 157 8.14 -0.97 4.61
C LEU A 157 7.14 -0.52 3.55
N GLY A 158 5.92 -1.03 3.62
CA GLY A 158 4.83 -0.69 2.73
C GLY A 158 3.64 -0.13 3.48
N ALA A 159 2.91 0.79 2.84
CA ALA A 159 1.61 1.24 3.29
C ALA A 159 0.65 1.27 2.11
N MET A 160 -0.47 0.56 2.22
CA MET A 160 -1.48 0.48 1.16
C MET A 160 -2.88 0.57 1.73
N LEU A 161 -3.85 0.93 0.89
CA LEU A 161 -5.25 0.99 1.32
C LEU A 161 -5.80 -0.41 1.56
N GLY A 162 -6.56 -0.58 2.65
CA GLY A 162 -7.19 -1.83 3.07
C GLY A 162 -8.67 -1.93 2.75
N GLY A 163 -9.26 -3.11 2.99
CA GLY A 163 -10.62 -3.49 2.59
C GLY A 163 -11.73 -2.59 3.08
N SER A 164 -11.57 -2.01 4.26
CA SER A 164 -12.55 -1.09 4.86
C SER A 164 -12.47 0.35 4.30
N THR A 165 -11.52 0.65 3.41
CA THR A 165 -11.42 1.97 2.79
C THR A 165 -12.69 2.35 2.03
N LEU A 166 -13.19 3.59 2.31
CA LEU A 166 -14.37 4.17 1.65
C LEU A 166 -15.64 3.32 1.75
N TRP A 167 -15.78 2.54 2.85
CA TRP A 167 -16.96 1.68 3.05
C TRP A 167 -18.27 2.48 3.05
N GLN A 168 -18.26 3.71 3.56
CA GLN A 168 -19.42 4.61 3.55
C GLN A 168 -19.80 4.96 2.10
N LEU A 169 -18.83 5.31 1.27
CA LEU A 169 -19.05 5.66 -0.14
C LEU A 169 -19.56 4.44 -0.93
N ARG A 170 -19.00 3.26 -0.65
CA ARG A 170 -19.42 1.99 -1.26
C ARG A 170 -20.87 1.70 -0.95
N GLN A 171 -21.30 1.84 0.30
CA GLN A 171 -22.69 1.63 0.71
C GLN A 171 -23.65 2.65 0.10
N ALA A 172 -23.30 3.93 0.13
CA ALA A 172 -24.15 4.98 -0.42
C ALA A 172 -24.34 4.85 -1.94
N LEU A 173 -23.25 4.56 -2.68
CA LEU A 173 -23.32 4.36 -4.12
C LEU A 173 -24.11 3.10 -4.50
N ALA A 174 -23.92 2.00 -3.75
CA ALA A 174 -24.68 0.75 -3.99
C ALA A 174 -26.17 0.95 -3.74
N ALA A 175 -26.56 1.61 -2.65
CA ALA A 175 -27.96 1.89 -2.36
C ALA A 175 -28.59 2.78 -3.44
N ALA A 176 -27.91 3.88 -3.82
CA ALA A 176 -28.41 4.80 -4.84
C ALA A 176 -28.54 4.14 -6.22
N GLU A 177 -27.58 3.29 -6.62
CA GLU A 177 -27.62 2.59 -7.90
C GLU A 177 -28.76 1.58 -7.94
N SER A 178 -28.99 0.84 -6.85
CA SER A 178 -30.12 -0.07 -6.71
C SER A 178 -31.46 0.65 -6.80
N GLU A 179 -31.62 1.80 -6.13
CA GLU A 179 -32.85 2.60 -6.13
C GLU A 179 -33.13 3.23 -7.51
N VAL A 180 -32.10 3.79 -8.17
CA VAL A 180 -32.28 4.61 -9.37
C VAL A 180 -32.15 3.81 -10.67
N GLU A 181 -31.31 2.77 -10.68
CA GLU A 181 -30.94 2.03 -11.89
C GLU A 181 -31.39 0.56 -11.86
N GLY A 182 -31.83 0.06 -10.70
CA GLY A 182 -32.31 -1.31 -10.56
C GLY A 182 -31.22 -2.38 -10.64
N GLY A 183 -29.95 -2.01 -10.48
CA GLY A 183 -28.80 -2.92 -10.56
C GLY A 183 -27.63 -2.43 -9.73
N LEU A 184 -26.52 -3.17 -9.77
CA LEU A 184 -25.28 -2.83 -9.07
C LEU A 184 -24.09 -2.96 -10.01
N SER A 185 -23.15 -2.03 -9.91
CA SER A 185 -21.85 -2.09 -10.58
C SER A 185 -20.71 -1.80 -9.59
N PRO A 186 -19.49 -2.29 -9.84
CA PRO A 186 -18.36 -1.96 -8.99
C PRO A 186 -18.05 -0.47 -9.11
N ARG A 187 -18.36 0.31 -8.05
CA ARG A 187 -18.16 1.76 -7.98
C ARG A 187 -16.93 2.16 -7.16
N VAL A 188 -16.57 1.34 -6.19
CA VAL A 188 -15.38 1.49 -5.33
C VAL A 188 -14.54 0.23 -5.52
N SER A 189 -13.23 0.41 -5.71
CA SER A 189 -12.30 -0.69 -5.90
C SER A 189 -12.25 -1.62 -4.67
N PRO A 190 -12.08 -2.94 -4.87
CA PRO A 190 -11.76 -3.83 -3.78
C PRO A 190 -10.30 -3.60 -3.34
N PHE A 191 -10.02 -3.82 -2.06
CA PHE A 191 -8.69 -3.78 -1.49
C PHE A 191 -8.44 -5.04 -0.66
N ALA A 192 -7.18 -5.37 -0.41
CA ALA A 192 -6.80 -6.53 0.38
C ALA A 192 -7.18 -6.36 1.86
N GLU A 193 -7.50 -7.48 2.51
CA GLU A 193 -7.70 -7.52 3.96
C GLU A 193 -6.36 -7.70 4.69
N LEU A 194 -6.29 -7.28 5.96
CA LEU A 194 -5.07 -7.35 6.77
C LEU A 194 -4.50 -8.77 6.85
N GLY A 195 -5.36 -9.77 7.06
CA GLY A 195 -4.94 -11.17 7.16
C GLY A 195 -4.30 -11.70 5.89
N ASP A 196 -4.85 -11.32 4.73
CA ASP A 196 -4.30 -11.70 3.42
C ASP A 196 -2.94 -11.04 3.18
N ALA A 197 -2.80 -9.74 3.51
CA ALA A 197 -1.56 -9.01 3.38
C ALA A 197 -0.42 -9.60 4.22
N ALA A 198 -0.71 -10.00 5.47
CA ALA A 198 0.24 -10.69 6.34
C ALA A 198 0.68 -12.04 5.77
N ALA A 199 -0.27 -12.85 5.25
CA ALA A 199 0.03 -14.12 4.62
C ALA A 199 0.88 -13.97 3.35
N LEU A 200 0.65 -12.90 2.57
CA LEU A 200 1.42 -12.60 1.36
C LEU A 200 2.88 -12.26 1.67
N LEU A 201 3.18 -11.52 2.74
CA LEU A 201 4.55 -11.26 3.17
C LEU A 201 5.31 -12.58 3.49
N GLN A 202 4.66 -13.50 4.20
CA GLN A 202 5.23 -14.82 4.50
C GLN A 202 5.50 -15.61 3.23
N ARG A 203 4.54 -15.66 2.31
CA ARG A 203 4.64 -16.38 1.03
C ARG A 203 5.71 -15.78 0.12
N ALA A 204 5.92 -14.46 0.16
CA ALA A 204 6.99 -13.77 -0.56
C ALA A 204 8.38 -14.04 0.02
N GLY A 205 8.47 -14.74 1.17
CA GLY A 205 9.73 -15.15 1.78
C GLY A 205 10.38 -14.09 2.67
N PHE A 206 9.65 -13.06 3.09
CA PHE A 206 10.16 -12.11 4.07
C PHE A 206 10.36 -12.77 5.44
N ALA A 207 11.44 -12.43 6.10
CA ALA A 207 11.68 -12.78 7.48
C ALA A 207 11.05 -11.73 8.40
N LEU A 208 10.62 -12.17 9.59
CA LEU A 208 10.02 -11.32 10.61
C LEU A 208 8.87 -10.44 10.05
N PRO A 209 7.93 -11.02 9.27
CA PRO A 209 6.86 -10.25 8.67
C PRO A 209 5.91 -9.72 9.74
N VAL A 210 5.56 -8.45 9.66
CA VAL A 210 4.57 -7.79 10.49
C VAL A 210 3.58 -7.07 9.58
N ALA A 211 2.30 -7.17 9.88
CA ALA A 211 1.26 -6.37 9.25
C ALA A 211 0.36 -5.80 10.35
N ASP A 212 0.09 -4.53 10.27
CA ASP A 212 -0.86 -3.83 11.13
C ASP A 212 -1.78 -2.92 10.29
N SER A 213 -2.86 -2.44 10.88
CA SER A 213 -3.77 -1.51 10.22
C SER A 213 -4.09 -0.32 11.10
N ASP A 214 -4.31 0.82 10.45
CA ASP A 214 -4.78 2.04 11.10
C ASP A 214 -5.86 2.68 10.23
N THR A 215 -6.72 3.50 10.82
CA THR A 215 -7.79 4.18 10.10
C THR A 215 -7.58 5.69 10.16
N ILE A 216 -7.64 6.32 8.98
CA ILE A 216 -7.60 7.77 8.84
C ILE A 216 -8.99 8.23 8.43
N ASP A 217 -9.65 8.97 9.32
CA ASP A 217 -10.93 9.59 9.04
C ASP A 217 -10.73 11.01 8.53
N VAL A 218 -11.34 11.32 7.39
CA VAL A 218 -11.26 12.63 6.74
C VAL A 218 -12.67 13.18 6.56
N GLU A 219 -12.89 14.42 6.98
CA GLU A 219 -14.17 15.09 6.82
C GLU A 219 -14.22 15.92 5.54
N TYR A 220 -15.24 15.69 4.72
CA TYR A 220 -15.53 16.41 3.49
C TYR A 220 -16.80 17.24 3.62
N GLU A 221 -16.92 18.29 2.83
CA GLU A 221 -18.14 19.09 2.77
C GLU A 221 -19.36 18.26 2.40
N ASN A 222 -19.20 17.35 1.44
CA ASN A 222 -20.21 16.40 0.99
C ASN A 222 -19.57 15.26 0.20
N ALA A 223 -20.33 14.22 -0.16
CA ALA A 223 -19.83 13.08 -0.90
C ALA A 223 -19.35 13.42 -2.33
N LEU A 224 -19.86 14.48 -2.95
CA LEU A 224 -19.39 14.91 -4.28
C LEU A 224 -18.00 15.53 -4.19
N ALA A 225 -17.71 16.29 -3.11
CA ALA A 225 -16.37 16.83 -2.84
C ALA A 225 -15.37 15.69 -2.62
N LEU A 226 -15.74 14.65 -1.85
CA LEU A 226 -14.93 13.44 -1.68
C LEU A 226 -14.64 12.78 -3.04
N MET A 227 -15.68 12.51 -3.86
CA MET A 227 -15.50 11.88 -5.17
C MET A 227 -14.62 12.70 -6.11
N HIS A 228 -14.74 14.05 -6.06
CA HIS A 228 -13.90 14.95 -6.84
C HIS A 228 -12.43 14.85 -6.39
N GLU A 229 -12.17 14.84 -5.09
CA GLU A 229 -10.83 14.73 -4.54
C GLU A 229 -10.15 13.40 -4.88
N LEU A 230 -10.86 12.28 -4.71
CA LEU A 230 -10.38 10.95 -5.14
C LEU A 230 -9.99 10.93 -6.62
N GLY A 231 -10.82 11.54 -7.48
CA GLY A 231 -10.51 11.67 -8.90
C GLY A 231 -9.27 12.52 -9.18
N ALA A 232 -9.07 13.57 -8.40
CA ALA A 232 -7.95 14.49 -8.56
C ALA A 232 -6.63 13.93 -7.98
N MET A 233 -6.70 13.06 -6.96
CA MET A 233 -5.56 12.30 -6.44
C MET A 233 -5.16 11.13 -7.36
N GLY A 234 -6.00 10.75 -8.34
CA GLY A 234 -5.79 9.56 -9.16
C GLY A 234 -6.35 8.27 -8.54
N GLU A 235 -6.96 8.36 -7.36
CA GLU A 235 -7.45 7.25 -6.54
C GLU A 235 -8.92 6.84 -6.87
N ALA A 236 -9.42 7.19 -8.06
CA ALA A 236 -10.73 6.76 -8.49
C ALA A 236 -10.72 5.30 -8.96
N ASN A 237 -11.90 4.65 -8.91
CA ASN A 237 -12.10 3.26 -9.28
C ASN A 237 -11.40 2.83 -10.59
N LEU A 238 -10.58 1.80 -10.52
CA LEU A 238 -9.77 1.24 -11.61
C LEU A 238 -10.17 -0.19 -12.01
N VAL A 239 -11.22 -0.75 -11.39
CA VAL A 239 -11.68 -2.11 -11.71
C VAL A 239 -11.95 -2.23 -13.21
N GLY A 240 -11.45 -3.29 -13.84
CA GLY A 240 -11.64 -3.54 -15.28
C GLY A 240 -13.10 -3.61 -15.68
N GLU A 241 -13.94 -4.21 -14.82
CA GLU A 241 -15.39 -4.38 -15.00
C GLU A 241 -16.21 -3.14 -14.58
N ARG A 242 -15.54 -2.04 -14.19
CA ARG A 242 -16.25 -0.80 -13.86
C ARG A 242 -17.11 -0.33 -15.00
N ARG A 243 -18.20 0.34 -14.68
CA ARG A 243 -19.02 1.01 -15.69
C ARG A 243 -18.16 2.03 -16.46
N ARG A 244 -18.12 1.90 -17.79
CA ARG A 244 -17.38 2.81 -18.69
C ARG A 244 -18.23 3.96 -19.24
N SER A 245 -19.56 3.86 -19.11
CA SER A 245 -20.49 4.94 -19.48
C SER A 245 -20.60 5.98 -18.36
N PHE A 246 -21.04 7.19 -18.70
CA PHE A 246 -21.28 8.24 -17.71
C PHE A 246 -22.28 7.77 -16.64
N SER A 247 -22.00 8.10 -15.38
CA SER A 247 -22.93 7.91 -14.28
C SER A 247 -24.13 8.84 -14.45
N ARG A 248 -25.32 8.35 -14.16
CA ARG A 248 -26.51 9.20 -14.17
C ARG A 248 -26.39 10.22 -13.05
N ARG A 249 -26.72 11.48 -13.35
CA ARG A 249 -26.72 12.55 -12.35
C ARG A 249 -27.61 12.23 -11.16
N ALA A 250 -28.78 11.63 -11.41
CA ALA A 250 -29.71 11.21 -10.36
C ALA A 250 -29.08 10.22 -9.38
N THR A 251 -28.33 9.22 -9.89
CA THR A 251 -27.63 8.23 -9.04
C THR A 251 -26.59 8.91 -8.14
N LEU A 252 -25.80 9.84 -8.68
CA LEU A 252 -24.78 10.55 -7.88
C LEU A 252 -25.39 11.48 -6.84
N LEU A 253 -26.46 12.19 -7.17
CA LEU A 253 -27.19 13.05 -6.23
C LEU A 253 -27.83 12.21 -5.13
N ARG A 254 -28.49 11.11 -5.49
CA ARG A 254 -29.08 10.20 -4.50
C ARG A 254 -28.03 9.58 -3.59
N ALA A 255 -26.86 9.20 -4.12
CA ALA A 255 -25.74 8.73 -3.31
C ALA A 255 -25.26 9.80 -2.31
N ALA A 256 -25.17 11.05 -2.74
CA ALA A 256 -24.79 12.16 -1.85
C ALA A 256 -25.81 12.40 -0.73
N GLU A 257 -27.10 12.29 -1.03
CA GLU A 257 -28.18 12.36 -0.04
C GLU A 257 -28.08 11.22 0.99
N ILE A 258 -27.98 9.96 0.52
CA ILE A 258 -27.83 8.78 1.39
C ILE A 258 -26.57 8.90 2.26
N TYR A 259 -25.49 9.41 1.67
CA TYR A 259 -24.23 9.61 2.41
C TYR A 259 -24.42 10.62 3.55
N ALA A 260 -25.06 11.75 3.25
CA ALA A 260 -25.35 12.78 4.27
C ALA A 260 -26.34 12.29 5.34
N GLU A 261 -27.34 11.50 4.95
CA GLU A 261 -28.31 10.94 5.89
C GLU A 261 -27.67 9.94 6.88
N ARG A 262 -26.72 9.10 6.41
CA ARG A 262 -26.21 7.97 7.19
C ARG A 262 -24.85 8.23 7.84
N PHE A 263 -24.03 9.10 7.26
CA PHE A 263 -22.61 9.25 7.62
C PHE A 263 -22.21 10.71 7.87
N ALA A 264 -23.18 11.57 8.24
CA ALA A 264 -22.87 12.94 8.64
C ALA A 264 -22.12 12.95 9.98
N ALA A 265 -21.03 13.70 10.03
CA ALA A 265 -20.34 14.04 11.27
C ALA A 265 -21.11 15.10 12.08
N PRO A 266 -20.82 15.28 13.37
CA PRO A 266 -21.41 16.36 14.18
C PRO A 266 -21.18 17.77 13.58
N SER A 267 -20.12 17.95 12.82
CA SER A 267 -19.77 19.16 12.06
C SER A 267 -20.71 19.45 10.88
N ARG A 268 -21.68 18.60 10.59
CA ARG A 268 -22.51 18.56 9.37
C ARG A 268 -21.72 18.28 8.08
N ARG A 269 -20.46 17.90 8.20
CA ARG A 269 -19.63 17.35 7.11
C ARG A 269 -19.88 15.85 7.00
N VAL A 270 -19.33 15.22 5.99
CA VAL A 270 -19.41 13.76 5.83
C VAL A 270 -18.03 13.15 6.07
N THR A 271 -18.00 12.05 6.81
CA THR A 271 -16.74 11.33 7.11
C THR A 271 -16.45 10.29 6.04
N ALA A 272 -15.22 10.25 5.56
CA ALA A 272 -14.68 9.17 4.73
C ALA A 272 -13.54 8.48 5.48
N SER A 273 -13.63 7.16 5.67
CA SER A 273 -12.63 6.37 6.36
C SER A 273 -11.68 5.71 5.35
N PHE A 274 -10.39 5.86 5.59
CA PHE A 274 -9.32 5.21 4.84
C PHE A 274 -8.61 4.24 5.79
N GLU A 275 -8.80 2.95 5.59
CA GLU A 275 -8.00 1.93 6.25
C GLU A 275 -6.65 1.84 5.57
N VAL A 276 -5.58 1.90 6.32
CA VAL A 276 -4.21 1.79 5.83
C VAL A 276 -3.58 0.55 6.43
N LEU A 277 -3.19 -0.39 5.56
CA LEU A 277 -2.42 -1.57 5.94
C LEU A 277 -0.94 -1.24 5.86
N PHE A 278 -0.23 -1.38 6.97
CA PHE A 278 1.20 -1.25 7.04
C PHE A 278 1.87 -2.61 7.00
N LEU A 279 2.83 -2.76 6.12
CA LEU A 279 3.54 -4.00 5.83
C LEU A 279 5.01 -3.82 6.16
N HIS A 280 5.57 -4.76 6.92
CA HIS A 280 6.95 -4.76 7.33
C HIS A 280 7.55 -6.15 7.10
N GLY A 281 8.73 -6.21 6.49
CA GLY A 281 9.43 -7.47 6.28
C GLY A 281 10.90 -7.26 5.99
N TRP A 282 11.72 -8.20 6.44
CA TRP A 282 13.16 -8.20 6.20
C TRP A 282 13.51 -9.21 5.12
N ALA A 283 14.43 -8.87 4.23
CA ALA A 283 15.03 -9.87 3.35
C ALA A 283 15.79 -10.91 4.21
N PRO A 284 15.64 -12.22 3.94
CA PRO A 284 16.24 -13.24 4.78
C PRO A 284 17.75 -13.14 4.88
N HIS A 285 18.28 -13.32 6.09
CA HIS A 285 19.72 -13.39 6.37
C HIS A 285 20.02 -14.34 7.53
N GLY A 286 21.20 -14.93 7.52
CA GLY A 286 21.62 -15.93 8.54
C GLY A 286 21.76 -15.38 9.96
N SER A 287 21.93 -14.06 10.13
CA SER A 287 22.06 -13.41 11.44
C SER A 287 20.73 -13.16 12.15
N GLN A 288 19.60 -13.32 11.43
CA GLN A 288 18.29 -13.05 11.99
C GLN A 288 17.88 -14.12 13.02
N PRO A 289 17.15 -13.74 14.08
CA PRO A 289 16.67 -14.69 15.07
C PRO A 289 15.73 -15.70 14.41
N LYS A 290 15.98 -16.99 14.72
CA LYS A 290 15.12 -18.08 14.26
C LYS A 290 14.24 -18.54 15.40
N PRO A 291 12.95 -18.85 15.16
CA PRO A 291 12.10 -19.47 16.15
C PRO A 291 12.76 -20.73 16.71
N LEU A 292 12.74 -20.91 18.00
CA LEU A 292 13.16 -22.14 18.61
C LEU A 292 12.20 -23.27 18.23
N ARG A 293 12.73 -24.51 18.10
CA ARG A 293 11.86 -25.68 17.85
C ARG A 293 10.88 -25.84 19.03
N PRO A 294 9.64 -26.25 18.79
CA PRO A 294 8.70 -26.54 19.86
C PRO A 294 9.34 -27.48 20.91
N GLY A 295 9.21 -27.14 22.18
CA GLY A 295 9.83 -27.89 23.29
C GLY A 295 11.32 -27.59 23.56
N ALA A 296 11.96 -26.68 22.82
CA ALA A 296 13.38 -26.28 23.01
C ALA A 296 13.56 -25.07 23.94
N ALA A 297 12.53 -24.68 24.69
CA ALA A 297 12.63 -23.59 25.66
C ALA A 297 13.72 -23.85 26.70
N ARG A 298 14.71 -22.96 26.79
CA ARG A 298 15.86 -23.06 27.70
C ARG A 298 15.65 -22.35 29.05
N HIS A 299 14.65 -21.49 29.11
CA HIS A 299 14.30 -20.71 30.29
C HIS A 299 12.82 -20.86 30.62
N ARG A 300 12.51 -20.95 31.91
CA ARG A 300 11.10 -20.94 32.36
C ARG A 300 10.56 -19.52 32.25
N LEU A 301 9.31 -19.40 31.78
CA LEU A 301 8.64 -18.10 31.64
C LEU A 301 8.54 -17.38 33.00
N ALA A 302 8.26 -18.10 34.07
CA ALA A 302 8.19 -17.56 35.42
C ALA A 302 9.51 -16.90 35.86
N ALA A 303 10.66 -17.51 35.53
CA ALA A 303 11.95 -16.92 35.84
C ALA A 303 12.21 -15.62 35.06
N ALA A 304 11.78 -15.57 33.79
CA ALA A 304 11.93 -14.36 32.96
C ALA A 304 11.00 -13.21 33.41
N LEU A 305 9.83 -13.54 33.97
CA LEU A 305 8.84 -12.58 34.47
C LEU A 305 9.01 -12.27 35.98
N GLY A 306 10.00 -12.88 36.67
CA GLY A 306 10.20 -12.67 38.09
C GLY A 306 9.03 -13.17 38.97
N THR A 307 8.30 -14.15 38.50
CA THR A 307 7.12 -14.73 39.19
C THR A 307 7.29 -16.20 39.50
N THR A 308 6.36 -16.76 40.28
CA THR A 308 6.38 -18.20 40.65
C THR A 308 5.31 -18.95 39.88
N GLU A 309 5.65 -20.11 39.32
CA GLU A 309 4.69 -20.97 38.64
C GLU A 309 3.74 -21.64 39.65
N ILE A 310 2.43 -21.51 39.43
CA ILE A 310 1.40 -22.20 40.19
C ILE A 310 0.99 -23.41 39.35
N SER A 311 1.23 -24.64 39.87
CA SER A 311 0.83 -25.86 39.20
C SER A 311 -0.69 -25.99 39.16
N THR A 312 -1.27 -26.19 37.99
CA THR A 312 -2.70 -26.49 37.84
C THR A 312 -3.07 -27.94 38.24
N GLY A 313 -2.07 -28.79 38.50
CA GLY A 313 -2.28 -30.21 38.80
C GLY A 313 -2.69 -31.07 37.60
N VAL A 314 -2.90 -30.47 36.42
CA VAL A 314 -3.30 -31.19 35.22
C VAL A 314 -2.07 -31.60 34.44
N LYS A 315 -1.86 -32.90 34.24
CA LYS A 315 -0.85 -33.45 33.31
C LYS A 315 -1.40 -33.33 31.87
N VAL A 316 -0.72 -32.60 31.01
CA VAL A 316 -0.97 -32.61 29.57
C VAL A 316 -0.41 -33.92 29.02
N GLU A 317 -1.28 -34.82 28.56
CA GLU A 317 -0.86 -35.99 27.80
C GLU A 317 -0.28 -35.52 26.46
N ARG A 318 0.96 -35.94 26.20
CA ARG A 318 1.61 -35.67 24.89
C ARG A 318 1.10 -36.76 23.92
N ASN A 319 0.30 -36.35 22.95
CA ASN A 319 0.05 -37.16 21.76
C ASN A 319 1.26 -37.11 20.83
#